data_ad36dce24b432df6a087f0bf966f0d03
#
_entry.id   ad36dce24b432df6a087f0bf966f0d03
#
_cell.length_a   1.000
_cell.length_b   1.000
_cell.length_c   1.000
_cell.angle_alpha   90.00
_cell.angle_beta   90.00
_cell.angle_gamma   90.00
#
_symmetry.space_group_name_H-M   'P 1'
#
loop_
_entity.id
_entity.type
_entity.pdbx_description
1 polymer ?
#
loop_
_entity_poly.entity_id
_entity_poly.type
_entity_poly.pdbx_seq_one_letter_code
_entity_poly.pdbx_strand_id
1 'polypeptide(L)'
;IGDLRARYGVGDGLDQHLAALAAFTANRTSQVLELLNPYYPQFTAAKNCMETSLSNIGALFHPTPVLLNIGRIENDKNGYRYYWDGITPSVAVLIKAIDHERMAVAEAYGVEILSAEEWLRQSYDTYGDNLYDLIHHNNAYADIKSPATIEARYVTEDVPMSLVPISELAHIAGVSTPNIDAVIQLTSSIYQRDFRAEGRCAKNLGIEGMSKAQVTHFFETGER
;
A
#
# COMPACT_ATOMS: atom_id res chain seq x y z
N ILE A 1 -18.90 -4.21 -19.48
CA ILE A 1 -18.73 -4.49 -18.04
C ILE A 1 -18.81 -5.99 -17.79
N GLY A 2 -19.83 -6.71 -18.32
CA GLY A 2 -19.95 -8.18 -18.19
C GLY A 2 -18.76 -8.96 -18.72
N ASP A 3 -18.08 -8.48 -19.77
CA ASP A 3 -16.95 -9.16 -20.40
C ASP A 3 -15.64 -9.05 -19.59
N LEU A 4 -15.47 -7.97 -18.82
CA LEU A 4 -14.32 -7.80 -17.91
C LEU A 4 -14.43 -8.71 -16.67
N ARG A 5 -15.64 -8.87 -16.13
CA ARG A 5 -15.90 -9.80 -15.01
C ARG A 5 -15.58 -11.25 -15.40
N ALA A 6 -16.02 -11.67 -16.57
CA ALA A 6 -15.74 -13.03 -17.09
C ALA A 6 -14.24 -13.25 -17.39
N ARG A 7 -13.53 -12.21 -17.81
CA ARG A 7 -12.13 -12.30 -18.25
C ARG A 7 -11.11 -12.30 -17.11
N TYR A 8 -11.43 -11.66 -15.97
CA TYR A 8 -10.50 -11.47 -14.84
C TYR A 8 -10.91 -12.19 -13.56
N GLY A 9 -11.95 -13.02 -13.60
CA GLY A 9 -12.38 -13.85 -12.46
C GLY A 9 -12.80 -13.01 -11.23
N VAL A 10 -13.29 -11.79 -11.48
CA VAL A 10 -13.76 -10.89 -10.43
C VAL A 10 -15.07 -11.45 -9.90
N GLY A 11 -15.02 -12.14 -8.77
CA GLY A 11 -16.19 -12.71 -8.12
C GLY A 11 -17.17 -11.64 -7.63
N ASP A 12 -18.38 -12.04 -7.31
CA ASP A 12 -19.51 -11.19 -6.88
C ASP A 12 -19.23 -10.34 -5.62
N GLY A 13 -18.08 -10.52 -4.95
CA GLY A 13 -17.67 -9.77 -3.77
C GLY A 13 -17.18 -8.34 -4.02
N LEU A 14 -16.83 -7.96 -5.26
CA LEU A 14 -16.36 -6.60 -5.59
C LEU A 14 -17.47 -5.54 -5.58
N ASP A 15 -18.72 -5.94 -5.66
CA ASP A 15 -19.86 -5.01 -5.65
C ASP A 15 -20.16 -4.45 -4.24
N GLN A 16 -19.50 -4.94 -3.21
CA GLN A 16 -19.75 -4.54 -1.81
C GLN A 16 -18.64 -3.68 -1.20
N HIS A 17 -17.48 -3.54 -1.83
CA HIS A 17 -16.37 -2.76 -1.28
C HIS A 17 -16.37 -1.34 -1.82
N LEU A 18 -16.54 -0.37 -0.91
CA LEU A 18 -16.35 1.04 -1.21
C LEU A 18 -14.88 1.29 -1.56
N ALA A 19 -14.63 1.98 -2.65
CA ALA A 19 -13.30 2.34 -3.09
C ALA A 19 -13.14 3.87 -3.00
N ALA A 20 -12.17 4.33 -2.23
CA ALA A 20 -11.86 5.75 -2.11
C ALA A 20 -11.20 6.27 -3.40
N LEU A 21 -11.70 7.39 -3.91
CA LEU A 21 -11.20 8.07 -5.09
C LEU A 21 -10.89 9.53 -4.78
N ALA A 22 -9.73 9.99 -5.21
CA ALA A 22 -9.39 11.40 -5.22
C ALA A 22 -8.86 11.81 -6.58
N ALA A 23 -9.32 12.95 -7.06
CA ALA A 23 -8.68 13.60 -8.21
C ALA A 23 -7.42 14.36 -7.74
N PHE A 24 -6.43 14.46 -8.58
CA PHE A 24 -5.44 15.51 -8.50
C PHE A 24 -5.82 16.62 -9.49
N THR A 25 -6.37 17.73 -9.04
CA THR A 25 -6.40 18.29 -7.69
C THR A 25 -7.70 17.90 -6.94
N ALA A 26 -7.66 17.83 -5.60
CA ALA A 26 -8.74 17.31 -4.77
C ALA A 26 -10.09 18.04 -4.98
N ASN A 27 -10.08 19.33 -5.30
CA ASN A 27 -11.28 20.14 -5.59
C ASN A 27 -12.07 19.65 -6.83
N ARG A 28 -11.51 18.75 -7.64
CA ARG A 28 -12.17 18.13 -8.80
C ARG A 28 -12.75 16.75 -8.51
N THR A 29 -12.56 16.23 -7.31
CA THR A 29 -13.00 14.86 -6.95
C THR A 29 -14.50 14.67 -7.19
N SER A 30 -15.34 15.62 -6.79
CA SER A 30 -16.80 15.54 -7.02
C SER A 30 -17.15 15.45 -8.50
N GLN A 31 -16.51 16.23 -9.36
CA GLN A 31 -16.75 16.19 -10.80
C GLN A 31 -16.35 14.84 -11.42
N VAL A 32 -15.24 14.25 -10.96
CA VAL A 32 -14.82 12.92 -11.42
C VAL A 32 -15.82 11.86 -10.95
N LEU A 33 -16.29 11.93 -9.71
CA LEU A 33 -17.28 10.99 -9.18
C LEU A 33 -18.63 11.10 -9.92
N GLU A 34 -19.10 12.29 -10.26
CA GLU A 34 -20.30 12.49 -11.07
C GLU A 34 -20.22 11.77 -12.43
N LEU A 35 -19.03 11.71 -13.02
CA LEU A 35 -18.80 11.00 -14.29
C LEU A 35 -18.69 9.47 -14.11
N LEU A 36 -18.12 9.00 -13.00
CA LEU A 36 -17.83 7.59 -12.78
C LEU A 36 -18.98 6.84 -12.09
N ASN A 37 -19.67 7.44 -11.12
CA ASN A 37 -20.64 6.74 -10.29
C ASN A 37 -21.84 6.16 -11.06
N PRO A 38 -22.26 6.68 -12.22
CA PRO A 38 -23.26 5.98 -13.05
C PRO A 38 -22.83 4.59 -13.52
N TYR A 39 -21.51 4.33 -13.57
CA TYR A 39 -20.94 3.07 -14.01
C TYR A 39 -20.29 2.27 -12.87
N TYR A 40 -19.82 2.96 -11.85
CA TYR A 40 -19.04 2.42 -10.72
C TYR A 40 -19.52 3.07 -9.41
N PRO A 41 -20.72 2.70 -8.92
CA PRO A 41 -21.34 3.35 -7.75
C PRO A 41 -20.58 3.14 -6.43
N GLN A 42 -19.62 2.21 -6.40
CA GLN A 42 -18.79 1.92 -5.23
C GLN A 42 -17.71 2.99 -4.94
N PHE A 43 -17.46 3.93 -5.87
CA PHE A 43 -16.48 4.98 -5.60
C PHE A 43 -17.05 6.05 -4.66
N THR A 44 -16.26 6.36 -3.63
CA THR A 44 -16.52 7.42 -2.65
C THR A 44 -15.42 8.47 -2.68
N ALA A 45 -15.74 9.70 -2.28
CA ALA A 45 -14.74 10.76 -2.24
C ALA A 45 -13.74 10.53 -1.11
N ALA A 46 -12.45 10.51 -1.45
CA ALA A 46 -11.38 10.73 -0.48
C ALA A 46 -11.06 12.23 -0.39
N LYS A 47 -10.45 12.65 0.71
CA LYS A 47 -10.05 14.03 0.97
C LYS A 47 -9.11 14.55 -0.13
N ASN A 48 -8.09 13.77 -0.45
CA ASN A 48 -7.10 14.06 -1.50
C ASN A 48 -6.34 12.79 -1.90
N CYS A 49 -5.42 12.91 -2.86
CA CYS A 49 -4.64 11.75 -3.31
C CYS A 49 -3.61 11.24 -2.29
N MET A 50 -3.28 11.98 -1.23
CA MET A 50 -2.49 11.42 -0.11
C MET A 50 -3.27 10.34 0.64
N GLU A 51 -4.56 10.59 0.93
CA GLU A 51 -5.42 9.60 1.58
C GLU A 51 -5.46 8.29 0.77
N THR A 52 -5.73 8.36 -0.53
CA THR A 52 -5.77 7.16 -1.38
C THR A 52 -4.41 6.47 -1.51
N SER A 53 -3.31 7.23 -1.56
CA SER A 53 -1.95 6.68 -1.67
C SER A 53 -1.49 6.04 -0.36
N LEU A 54 -1.77 6.67 0.78
CA LEU A 54 -1.44 6.14 2.10
C LEU A 54 -2.34 4.95 2.49
N SER A 55 -3.52 4.81 1.88
CA SER A 55 -4.40 3.65 2.04
C SER A 55 -3.93 2.38 1.31
N ASN A 56 -2.81 2.43 0.55
CA ASN A 56 -2.28 1.27 -0.16
C ASN A 56 -1.71 0.22 0.80
N ILE A 57 -2.46 -0.84 1.03
CA ILE A 57 -2.07 -1.98 1.88
C ILE A 57 -0.98 -2.85 1.22
N GLY A 58 -0.87 -2.85 -0.10
CA GLY A 58 0.19 -3.55 -0.82
C GLY A 58 1.60 -3.16 -0.34
N ALA A 59 1.80 -1.90 0.03
CA ALA A 59 3.05 -1.41 0.61
C ALA A 59 3.51 -2.19 1.85
N LEU A 60 2.56 -2.74 2.62
CA LEU A 60 2.82 -3.49 3.85
C LEU A 60 3.01 -4.98 3.57
N PHE A 61 2.10 -5.55 2.76
CA PHE A 61 1.96 -7.00 2.59
C PHE A 61 2.83 -7.58 1.50
N HIS A 62 3.49 -6.76 0.68
CA HIS A 62 4.30 -7.25 -0.43
C HIS A 62 5.81 -7.18 -0.15
N PRO A 63 6.45 -6.01 0.06
CA PRO A 63 7.91 -5.93 0.16
C PRO A 63 8.45 -6.66 1.39
N THR A 64 7.83 -6.46 2.55
CA THR A 64 8.32 -7.01 3.82
C THR A 64 8.32 -8.54 3.85
N PRO A 65 7.24 -9.25 3.48
CA PRO A 65 7.27 -10.70 3.41
C PRO A 65 8.23 -11.24 2.34
N VAL A 66 8.37 -10.59 1.18
CA VAL A 66 9.37 -10.98 0.17
C VAL A 66 10.77 -10.87 0.73
N LEU A 67 11.11 -9.73 1.33
CA LEU A 67 12.43 -9.47 1.92
C LEU A 67 12.80 -10.53 2.96
N LEU A 68 11.86 -10.86 3.86
CA LEU A 68 12.12 -11.82 4.95
C LEU A 68 12.07 -13.28 4.51
N ASN A 69 11.60 -13.58 3.31
CA ASN A 69 11.56 -14.93 2.73
C ASN A 69 12.44 -15.07 1.47
N ILE A 70 13.34 -14.15 1.21
CA ILE A 70 14.17 -14.14 -0.01
C ILE A 70 14.87 -15.47 -0.24
N GLY A 71 15.57 -16.00 0.78
CA GLY A 71 16.26 -17.27 0.65
C GLY A 71 15.33 -18.45 0.37
N ARG A 72 14.06 -18.37 0.81
CA ARG A 72 13.06 -19.39 0.49
C ARG A 72 12.57 -19.25 -0.95
N ILE A 73 12.31 -18.02 -1.41
CA ILE A 73 11.88 -17.74 -2.79
C ILE A 73 12.93 -18.26 -3.79
N GLU A 74 14.20 -18.02 -3.53
CA GLU A 74 15.29 -18.42 -4.43
C GLU A 74 15.56 -19.94 -4.44
N ASN A 75 15.28 -20.65 -3.34
CA ASN A 75 15.61 -22.06 -3.19
C ASN A 75 14.42 -23.00 -3.37
N ASP A 76 13.19 -22.60 -3.04
CA ASP A 76 12.00 -23.45 -3.13
C ASP A 76 11.32 -23.32 -4.50
N LYS A 77 11.69 -24.21 -5.42
CA LYS A 77 11.14 -24.23 -6.79
C LYS A 77 9.64 -24.57 -6.84
N ASN A 78 9.08 -25.14 -5.79
CA ASN A 78 7.64 -25.48 -5.74
C ASN A 78 6.82 -24.31 -5.22
N GLY A 79 7.47 -23.29 -4.68
CA GLY A 79 6.83 -22.16 -4.00
C GLY A 79 6.15 -22.56 -2.69
N TYR A 80 5.59 -21.57 -2.02
CA TYR A 80 4.86 -21.74 -0.77
C TYR A 80 3.62 -20.83 -0.77
N ARG A 81 2.72 -21.00 0.18
CA ARG A 81 1.56 -20.10 0.33
C ARG A 81 2.05 -18.77 0.88
N TYR A 82 2.01 -17.75 0.04
CA TYR A 82 2.67 -16.46 0.29
C TYR A 82 2.30 -15.86 1.63
N TYR A 83 1.00 -15.73 1.89
CA TYR A 83 0.53 -15.14 3.13
C TYR A 83 0.61 -16.12 4.30
N TRP A 84 0.11 -17.33 4.14
CA TRP A 84 -0.02 -18.28 5.23
C TRP A 84 1.32 -18.89 5.67
N ASP A 85 2.23 -19.15 4.77
CA ASP A 85 3.53 -19.72 5.13
C ASP A 85 4.63 -18.65 5.22
N GLY A 86 4.45 -17.50 4.57
CA GLY A 86 5.43 -16.42 4.52
C GLY A 86 5.26 -15.37 5.62
N ILE A 87 4.03 -15.16 6.12
CA ILE A 87 3.77 -14.23 7.22
C ILE A 87 3.64 -15.03 8.52
N THR A 88 4.73 -15.21 9.21
CA THR A 88 4.80 -15.79 10.56
C THR A 88 4.40 -14.75 11.63
N PRO A 89 4.20 -15.14 12.91
CA PRO A 89 3.93 -14.17 13.97
C PRO A 89 4.96 -13.03 14.03
N SER A 90 6.25 -13.34 13.88
CA SER A 90 7.31 -12.31 13.90
C SER A 90 7.28 -11.39 12.68
N VAL A 91 6.95 -11.91 11.50
CA VAL A 91 6.77 -11.11 10.28
C VAL A 91 5.56 -10.19 10.44
N ALA A 92 4.45 -10.67 11.01
CA ALA A 92 3.27 -9.87 11.28
C ALA A 92 3.55 -8.71 12.27
N VAL A 93 4.42 -8.94 13.28
CA VAL A 93 4.86 -7.88 14.20
C VAL A 93 5.59 -6.77 13.46
N LEU A 94 6.50 -7.11 12.54
CA LEU A 94 7.23 -6.10 11.75
C LEU A 94 6.28 -5.37 10.79
N ILE A 95 5.37 -6.07 10.11
CA ILE A 95 4.35 -5.44 9.25
C ILE A 95 3.52 -4.45 10.05
N LYS A 96 3.11 -4.80 11.26
CA LYS A 96 2.37 -3.90 12.16
C LYS A 96 3.19 -2.67 12.56
N ALA A 97 4.48 -2.81 12.79
CA ALA A 97 5.36 -1.67 13.07
C ALA A 97 5.46 -0.71 11.86
N ILE A 98 5.58 -1.25 10.65
CA ILE A 98 5.55 -0.47 9.40
C ILE A 98 4.20 0.22 9.22
N ASP A 99 3.11 -0.46 9.53
CA ASP A 99 1.76 0.10 9.47
C ASP A 99 1.58 1.29 10.44
N HIS A 100 2.10 1.18 11.65
CA HIS A 100 2.09 2.30 12.62
C HIS A 100 2.85 3.52 12.09
N GLU A 101 3.98 3.31 11.41
CA GLU A 101 4.72 4.41 10.77
C GLU A 101 3.89 5.06 9.65
N ARG A 102 3.25 4.26 8.79
CA ARG A 102 2.35 4.74 7.74
C ARG A 102 1.17 5.54 8.31
N MET A 103 0.53 5.03 9.38
CA MET A 103 -0.56 5.70 10.08
C MET A 103 -0.11 7.05 10.67
N ALA A 104 1.08 7.10 11.27
CA ALA A 104 1.64 8.34 11.82
C ALA A 104 1.89 9.40 10.72
N VAL A 105 2.31 8.97 9.52
CA VAL A 105 2.44 9.88 8.36
C VAL A 105 1.07 10.41 7.95
N ALA A 106 0.05 9.56 7.87
CA ALA A 106 -1.32 10.00 7.54
C ALA A 106 -1.86 11.00 8.56
N GLU A 107 -1.70 10.74 9.84
CA GLU A 107 -2.07 11.64 10.92
C GLU A 107 -1.37 13.01 10.79
N ALA A 108 -0.06 13.02 10.49
CA ALA A 108 0.70 14.25 10.32
C ALA A 108 0.15 15.12 9.18
N TYR A 109 -0.42 14.53 8.13
CA TYR A 109 -1.06 15.27 7.03
C TYR A 109 -2.57 15.44 7.20
N GLY A 110 -3.14 14.99 8.33
CA GLY A 110 -4.57 15.12 8.63
C GLY A 110 -5.46 14.35 7.66
N VAL A 111 -4.99 13.20 7.16
CA VAL A 111 -5.80 12.26 6.37
C VAL A 111 -6.13 11.03 7.19
N GLU A 112 -7.34 10.53 7.03
CA GLU A 112 -7.84 9.34 7.74
C GLU A 112 -7.66 8.12 6.85
N ILE A 113 -7.00 7.10 7.39
CA ILE A 113 -6.79 5.83 6.71
C ILE A 113 -7.03 4.67 7.69
N LEU A 114 -7.33 3.51 7.17
CA LEU A 114 -7.47 2.31 7.99
C LEU A 114 -6.09 1.70 8.30
N SER A 115 -5.94 1.18 9.51
CA SER A 115 -4.85 0.26 9.81
C SER A 115 -5.00 -1.04 8.98
N ALA A 116 -3.91 -1.80 8.86
CA ALA A 116 -3.94 -3.10 8.18
C ALA A 116 -4.96 -4.06 8.78
N GLU A 117 -5.08 -4.07 10.12
CA GLU A 117 -6.04 -4.92 10.83
C GLU A 117 -7.49 -4.47 10.56
N GLU A 118 -7.78 -3.17 10.60
CA GLU A 118 -9.11 -2.63 10.29
C GLU A 118 -9.49 -2.88 8.84
N TRP A 119 -8.55 -2.65 7.92
CA TRP A 119 -8.76 -2.91 6.50
C TRP A 119 -9.09 -4.39 6.23
N LEU A 120 -8.36 -5.34 6.85
CA LEU A 120 -8.65 -6.76 6.71
C LEU A 120 -10.06 -7.10 7.19
N ARG A 121 -10.47 -6.57 8.36
CA ARG A 121 -11.82 -6.81 8.90
C ARG A 121 -12.93 -6.22 8.04
N GLN A 122 -12.67 -5.10 7.37
CA GLN A 122 -13.66 -4.47 6.48
C GLN A 122 -13.72 -5.12 5.09
N SER A 123 -12.58 -5.58 4.59
CA SER A 123 -12.48 -6.07 3.21
C SER A 123 -12.70 -7.56 3.06
N TYR A 124 -12.61 -8.33 4.16
CA TYR A 124 -12.71 -9.79 4.13
C TYR A 124 -13.53 -10.33 5.28
N ASP A 125 -14.15 -11.49 5.06
CA ASP A 125 -14.73 -12.30 6.13
C ASP A 125 -13.60 -13.02 6.89
N THR A 126 -12.97 -12.31 7.82
CA THR A 126 -11.87 -12.81 8.64
C THR A 126 -12.01 -12.37 10.10
N TYR A 127 -11.38 -13.11 10.99
CA TYR A 127 -11.45 -12.88 12.44
C TYR A 127 -10.09 -13.15 13.11
N GLY A 128 -9.88 -12.56 14.28
CA GLY A 128 -8.66 -12.75 15.06
C GLY A 128 -8.34 -11.55 15.94
N ASP A 129 -7.44 -11.75 16.89
CA ASP A 129 -7.07 -10.74 17.89
C ASP A 129 -5.88 -9.88 17.43
N ASN A 130 -5.18 -10.31 16.37
CA ASN A 130 -3.99 -9.64 15.84
C ASN A 130 -3.86 -9.86 14.33
N LEU A 131 -2.90 -9.16 13.72
CA LEU A 131 -2.67 -9.20 12.27
C LEU A 131 -2.37 -10.61 11.76
N TYR A 132 -1.61 -11.42 12.51
CA TYR A 132 -1.29 -12.79 12.13
C TYR A 132 -2.56 -13.63 12.01
N ASP A 133 -3.44 -13.59 13.01
CA ASP A 133 -4.69 -14.33 13.02
C ASP A 133 -5.61 -13.91 11.86
N LEU A 134 -5.75 -12.59 11.65
CA LEU A 134 -6.56 -12.06 10.55
C LEU A 134 -6.10 -12.55 9.18
N ILE A 135 -4.79 -12.64 8.95
CA ILE A 135 -4.23 -13.15 7.69
C ILE A 135 -4.48 -14.66 7.57
N HIS A 136 -4.30 -15.42 8.64
CA HIS A 136 -4.41 -16.88 8.60
C HIS A 136 -5.85 -17.41 8.62
N HIS A 137 -6.82 -16.61 9.06
CA HIS A 137 -8.24 -16.92 8.93
C HIS A 137 -8.88 -16.33 7.66
N ASN A 138 -8.11 -15.64 6.84
CA ASN A 138 -8.58 -15.13 5.55
C ASN A 138 -8.44 -16.19 4.45
N ASN A 139 -9.55 -16.85 4.11
CA ASN A 139 -9.57 -17.88 3.07
C ASN A 139 -9.16 -17.36 1.68
N ALA A 140 -9.37 -16.07 1.38
CA ALA A 140 -8.93 -15.50 0.11
C ALA A 140 -7.39 -15.50 -0.04
N TYR A 141 -6.65 -15.63 1.06
CA TYR A 141 -5.19 -15.68 1.08
C TYR A 141 -4.61 -17.09 1.08
N ALA A 142 -5.44 -18.13 1.30
CA ALA A 142 -4.99 -19.50 1.54
C ALA A 142 -4.15 -20.09 0.39
N ASP A 143 -4.55 -19.82 -0.86
CA ASP A 143 -3.97 -20.45 -2.05
C ASP A 143 -3.04 -19.53 -2.85
N ILE A 144 -2.80 -18.29 -2.38
CA ILE A 144 -1.90 -17.36 -3.07
C ILE A 144 -0.46 -17.85 -2.92
N LYS A 145 0.16 -18.19 -4.06
CA LYS A 145 1.53 -18.68 -4.11
C LYS A 145 2.54 -17.56 -4.00
N SER A 146 3.72 -17.88 -3.43
CA SER A 146 4.88 -17.01 -3.48
C SER A 146 5.28 -16.67 -4.92
N PRO A 147 5.92 -15.51 -5.14
CA PRO A 147 6.49 -15.22 -6.44
C PRO A 147 7.55 -16.27 -6.80
N ALA A 148 7.71 -16.55 -8.09
CA ALA A 148 8.69 -17.52 -8.59
C ALA A 148 10.14 -17.00 -8.52
N THR A 149 10.30 -15.68 -8.46
CA THR A 149 11.61 -15.01 -8.37
C THR A 149 11.47 -13.75 -7.52
N ILE A 150 12.60 -13.21 -7.08
CA ILE A 150 12.62 -11.95 -6.34
C ILE A 150 12.23 -10.74 -7.22
N GLU A 151 12.37 -10.83 -8.54
CA GLU A 151 11.99 -9.76 -9.50
C GLU A 151 10.47 -9.60 -9.65
N ALA A 152 9.74 -9.86 -8.59
CA ALA A 152 8.30 -9.71 -8.55
C ALA A 152 7.89 -8.25 -8.30
N ARG A 153 6.71 -7.86 -8.83
CA ARG A 153 6.11 -6.54 -8.60
C ARG A 153 5.96 -6.20 -7.12
N TYR A 154 5.86 -7.18 -6.26
CA TYR A 154 5.79 -7.03 -4.81
C TYR A 154 6.94 -6.20 -4.20
N VAL A 155 8.08 -6.14 -4.88
CA VAL A 155 9.22 -5.30 -4.49
C VAL A 155 9.49 -4.23 -5.54
N THR A 156 9.60 -4.64 -6.81
CA THR A 156 10.02 -3.72 -7.89
C THR A 156 9.01 -2.61 -8.19
N GLU A 157 7.78 -2.74 -7.71
CA GLU A 157 6.74 -1.71 -7.76
C GLU A 157 6.47 -1.09 -6.38
N ASP A 158 6.17 -1.91 -5.35
CA ASP A 158 5.71 -1.39 -4.07
C ASP A 158 6.79 -0.65 -3.27
N VAL A 159 8.07 -1.01 -3.41
CA VAL A 159 9.14 -0.26 -2.75
C VAL A 159 9.28 1.15 -3.36
N PRO A 160 9.55 1.31 -4.67
CA PRO A 160 9.77 2.63 -5.24
C PRO A 160 8.48 3.47 -5.35
N MET A 161 7.31 2.85 -5.52
CA MET A 161 6.07 3.58 -5.80
C MET A 161 5.17 3.77 -4.57
N SER A 162 5.45 3.05 -3.46
CA SER A 162 4.65 3.14 -2.23
C SER A 162 5.50 3.44 -1.00
N LEU A 163 6.51 2.62 -0.63
CA LEU A 163 7.31 2.86 0.56
C LEU A 163 8.18 4.13 0.44
N VAL A 164 8.79 4.36 -0.72
CA VAL A 164 9.60 5.57 -0.96
C VAL A 164 8.78 6.84 -0.75
N PRO A 165 7.62 7.06 -1.41
CA PRO A 165 6.84 8.27 -1.16
C PRO A 165 6.32 8.40 0.27
N ILE A 166 6.01 7.30 0.98
CA ILE A 166 5.64 7.35 2.40
C ILE A 166 6.82 7.89 3.23
N SER A 167 8.04 7.37 3.01
CA SER A 167 9.26 7.83 3.67
C SER A 167 9.56 9.31 3.36
N GLU A 168 9.40 9.75 2.11
CA GLU A 168 9.60 11.15 1.72
C GLU A 168 8.61 12.09 2.41
N LEU A 169 7.33 11.73 2.44
CA LEU A 169 6.30 12.49 3.17
C LEU A 169 6.60 12.52 4.67
N ALA A 170 7.07 11.41 5.25
CA ALA A 170 7.50 11.32 6.64
C ALA A 170 8.62 12.32 6.94
N HIS A 171 9.68 12.33 6.13
CA HIS A 171 10.80 13.25 6.28
C HIS A 171 10.36 14.73 6.24
N ILE A 172 9.50 15.10 5.28
CA ILE A 172 8.95 16.46 5.16
C ILE A 172 8.12 16.83 6.40
N ALA A 173 7.37 15.88 6.95
CA ALA A 173 6.53 16.10 8.13
C ALA A 173 7.27 15.99 9.46
N GLY A 174 8.54 15.55 9.48
CA GLY A 174 9.30 15.28 10.71
C GLY A 174 8.83 14.03 11.45
N VAL A 175 8.22 13.06 10.75
CA VAL A 175 7.80 11.76 11.28
C VAL A 175 8.91 10.74 11.11
N SER A 176 9.18 9.94 12.13
CA SER A 176 10.20 8.88 12.08
C SER A 176 9.63 7.59 11.47
N THR A 177 10.32 7.04 10.46
CA THR A 177 9.92 5.82 9.74
C THR A 177 11.07 4.81 9.63
N PRO A 178 11.69 4.40 10.76
CA PRO A 178 12.90 3.58 10.73
C PRO A 178 12.69 2.20 10.09
N ASN A 179 11.52 1.58 10.24
CA ASN A 179 11.24 0.27 9.66
C ASN A 179 10.99 0.37 8.15
N ILE A 180 10.24 1.38 7.69
CA ILE A 180 10.04 1.67 6.26
C ILE A 180 11.39 1.94 5.61
N ASP A 181 12.22 2.79 6.20
CA ASP A 181 13.55 3.14 5.69
C ASP A 181 14.48 1.92 5.64
N ALA A 182 14.41 1.03 6.64
CA ALA A 182 15.18 -0.21 6.66
C ALA A 182 14.76 -1.16 5.51
N VAL A 183 13.46 -1.32 5.25
CA VAL A 183 12.97 -2.13 4.12
C VAL A 183 13.44 -1.56 2.80
N ILE A 184 13.34 -0.25 2.57
CA ILE A 184 13.84 0.41 1.35
C ILE A 184 15.34 0.19 1.20
N GLN A 185 16.12 0.37 2.26
CA GLN A 185 17.57 0.22 2.22
C GLN A 185 18.00 -1.22 1.94
N LEU A 186 17.42 -2.20 2.65
CA LEU A 186 17.76 -3.60 2.48
C LEU A 186 17.38 -4.12 1.09
N THR A 187 16.20 -3.79 0.61
CA THR A 187 15.77 -4.16 -0.76
C THR A 187 16.65 -3.49 -1.81
N SER A 188 16.98 -2.21 -1.67
CA SER A 188 17.91 -1.53 -2.58
C SER A 188 19.26 -2.23 -2.68
N SER A 189 19.81 -2.66 -1.52
CA SER A 189 21.09 -3.37 -1.45
C SER A 189 21.02 -4.75 -2.14
N ILE A 190 19.98 -5.52 -1.88
CA ILE A 190 19.79 -6.87 -2.44
C ILE A 190 19.58 -6.83 -3.95
N TYR A 191 18.76 -5.90 -4.42
CA TYR A 191 18.45 -5.75 -5.85
C TYR A 191 19.53 -4.98 -6.61
N GLN A 192 20.54 -4.43 -5.93
CA GLN A 192 21.57 -3.55 -6.51
C GLN A 192 20.98 -2.38 -7.30
N ARG A 193 19.91 -1.79 -6.76
CA ARG A 193 19.17 -0.67 -7.33
C ARG A 193 19.00 0.44 -6.31
N ASP A 194 18.96 1.68 -6.77
CA ASP A 194 18.59 2.82 -5.93
C ASP A 194 17.08 3.08 -6.02
N PHE A 195 16.30 2.33 -5.22
CA PHE A 195 14.85 2.49 -5.21
C PHE A 195 14.38 3.88 -4.77
N ARG A 196 15.19 4.63 -4.02
CA ARG A 196 14.85 6.02 -3.69
C ARG A 196 14.96 6.92 -4.92
N ALA A 197 16.03 6.82 -5.67
CA ALA A 197 16.23 7.62 -6.89
C ALA A 197 15.25 7.23 -8.02
N GLU A 198 14.97 5.94 -8.16
CA GLU A 198 14.04 5.42 -9.18
C GLU A 198 12.57 5.66 -8.84
N GLY A 199 12.25 5.80 -7.55
CA GLY A 199 10.89 5.84 -7.03
C GLY A 199 10.24 7.22 -7.07
N ARG A 200 9.08 7.31 -6.43
CA ARG A 200 8.33 8.55 -6.21
C ARG A 200 8.94 9.34 -5.06
N CYS A 201 10.21 9.73 -5.19
CA CYS A 201 10.87 10.61 -4.23
C CYS A 201 10.31 12.04 -4.30
N ALA A 202 10.66 12.90 -3.35
CA ALA A 202 10.17 14.29 -3.28
C ALA A 202 10.41 15.05 -4.60
N LYS A 203 11.57 14.85 -5.25
CA LYS A 203 11.89 15.44 -6.56
C LYS A 203 10.94 14.97 -7.65
N ASN A 204 10.71 13.66 -7.77
CA ASN A 204 9.85 13.08 -8.81
C ASN A 204 8.38 13.42 -8.60
N LEU A 205 7.97 13.64 -7.35
CA LEU A 205 6.63 14.13 -6.98
C LEU A 205 6.49 15.66 -7.16
N GLY A 206 7.59 16.37 -7.38
CA GLY A 206 7.59 17.83 -7.51
C GLY A 206 7.35 18.58 -6.21
N ILE A 207 7.65 17.97 -5.07
CA ILE A 207 7.47 18.53 -3.72
C ILE A 207 8.80 18.76 -2.98
N GLU A 208 9.93 18.64 -3.69
CA GLU A 208 11.25 18.87 -3.12
C GLU A 208 11.37 20.30 -2.57
N GLY A 209 11.88 20.43 -1.34
CA GLY A 209 12.04 21.71 -0.64
C GLY A 209 10.76 22.32 -0.10
N MET A 210 9.60 21.70 -0.27
CA MET A 210 8.34 22.16 0.29
C MET A 210 8.25 21.83 1.79
N SER A 211 7.67 22.74 2.56
CA SER A 211 7.20 22.45 3.92
C SER A 211 5.96 21.55 3.90
N LYS A 212 5.64 20.91 5.03
CA LYS A 212 4.43 20.09 5.18
C LYS A 212 3.16 20.84 4.74
N ALA A 213 3.02 22.12 5.15
CA ALA A 213 1.86 22.93 4.78
C ALA A 213 1.77 23.17 3.27
N GLN A 214 2.90 23.41 2.59
CA GLN A 214 2.93 23.57 1.15
C GLN A 214 2.61 22.26 0.42
N VAL A 215 3.11 21.12 0.92
CA VAL A 215 2.75 19.81 0.36
C VAL A 215 1.25 19.55 0.49
N THR A 216 0.66 19.79 1.65
CA THR A 216 -0.79 19.65 1.86
C THR A 216 -1.57 20.53 0.87
N HIS A 217 -1.22 21.81 0.77
CA HIS A 217 -1.85 22.76 -0.15
C HIS A 217 -1.73 22.30 -1.61
N PHE A 218 -0.55 21.85 -2.03
CA PHE A 218 -0.30 21.36 -3.38
C PHE A 218 -1.17 20.14 -3.75
N PHE A 219 -1.34 19.20 -2.83
CA PHE A 219 -2.20 18.04 -3.08
C PHE A 219 -3.70 18.38 -3.10
N GLU A 220 -4.11 19.45 -2.43
CA GLU A 220 -5.49 19.92 -2.42
C GLU A 220 -5.83 20.77 -3.65
N THR A 221 -4.93 21.65 -4.08
CA THR A 221 -5.21 22.70 -5.08
C THR A 221 -4.46 22.53 -6.38
N GLY A 222 -3.30 21.86 -6.37
CA GLY A 222 -2.34 21.82 -7.47
C GLY A 222 -1.44 23.06 -7.55
N GLU A 223 -1.59 24.01 -6.66
CA GLU A 223 -0.78 25.23 -6.60
C GLU A 223 0.45 25.03 -5.71
N ARG A 224 1.60 25.58 -6.11
CA ARG A 224 2.89 25.47 -5.41
C ARG A 224 3.16 26.70 -4.57
#